data_7f54755df4cde72064e5eaa514f47472
#
_entry.id   7f54755df4cde72064e5eaa514f47472
#
_cell.length_a   1.000
_cell.length_b   1.000
_cell.length_c   1.000
_cell.angle_alpha   90.00
_cell.angle_beta   90.00
_cell.angle_gamma   90.00
#
_symmetry.space_group_name_H-M   'P 1'
#
loop_
_entity.id
_entity.type
_entity.pdbx_description
1 polymer ?
#
loop_
_entity_poly.entity_id
_entity_poly.type
_entity_poly.pdbx_seq_one_letter_code
_entity_poly.pdbx_strand_id
1 'polypeptide(L)'
;MKFNTFGAITALVFGLGATAALAEYPERPINMIIPYGAGGATDISARTIAEPLGSAVGKPLIMANVTGAGGATGSVAVQNAKGDGYTMLFARVGSHSVNPAMKATLPYTLDDFRFV
;
A
#
# COMPACT_ATOMS: atom_id res chain seq x y z
N MET A 1 -21.43 -69.62 29.19
CA MET A 1 -21.91 -68.25 29.44
C MET A 1 -20.82 -67.28 28.95
N LYS A 2 -21.02 -66.66 27.78
CA LYS A 2 -20.01 -65.82 27.11
C LYS A 2 -20.43 -64.39 27.21
N PHE A 3 -19.69 -63.51 27.92
CA PHE A 3 -19.89 -62.09 27.94
C PHE A 3 -18.99 -61.41 26.95
N ASN A 4 -19.58 -60.90 25.89
CA ASN A 4 -18.90 -60.01 24.93
C ASN A 4 -18.95 -58.62 25.46
N THR A 5 -17.81 -58.05 25.84
CA THR A 5 -17.66 -56.62 26.12
C THR A 5 -17.25 -55.90 24.86
N PHE A 6 -18.17 -55.17 24.22
CA PHE A 6 -17.91 -54.24 23.14
C PHE A 6 -17.32 -52.95 23.71
N GLY A 7 -16.03 -52.74 23.55
CA GLY A 7 -15.38 -51.48 23.90
C GLY A 7 -15.67 -50.43 22.85
N ALA A 8 -16.44 -49.41 23.20
CA ALA A 8 -16.66 -48.23 22.39
C ALA A 8 -15.41 -47.32 22.44
N ILE A 9 -14.68 -47.26 21.35
CA ILE A 9 -13.60 -46.27 21.18
C ILE A 9 -14.23 -44.95 20.71
N THR A 10 -14.36 -44.00 21.63
CA THR A 10 -14.80 -42.65 21.34
C THR A 10 -13.59 -41.88 20.79
N ALA A 11 -13.50 -41.72 19.47
CA ALA A 11 -12.53 -40.87 18.82
C ALA A 11 -12.87 -39.40 19.04
N LEU A 12 -12.11 -38.74 19.92
CA LEU A 12 -12.21 -37.32 20.18
C LEU A 12 -11.49 -36.59 19.02
N VAL A 13 -12.26 -36.15 18.03
CA VAL A 13 -11.76 -35.32 16.93
C VAL A 13 -11.55 -33.91 17.47
N PHE A 14 -10.32 -33.57 17.84
CA PHE A 14 -9.91 -32.20 18.09
C PHE A 14 -9.86 -31.47 16.75
N GLY A 15 -10.93 -30.76 16.40
CA GLY A 15 -10.93 -29.81 15.30
C GLY A 15 -10.03 -28.63 15.65
N LEU A 16 -8.79 -28.63 15.13
CA LEU A 16 -7.98 -27.41 15.11
C LEU A 16 -8.67 -26.40 14.19
N GLY A 17 -9.49 -25.53 14.76
CA GLY A 17 -9.93 -24.31 14.09
C GLY A 17 -8.72 -23.43 13.84
N ALA A 18 -8.16 -23.51 12.64
CA ALA A 18 -7.20 -22.52 12.16
C ALA A 18 -7.94 -21.19 12.07
N THR A 19 -7.86 -20.37 13.12
CA THR A 19 -8.21 -18.95 13.01
C THR A 19 -7.22 -18.35 12.02
N ALA A 20 -7.67 -18.11 10.78
CA ALA A 20 -6.93 -17.26 9.85
C ALA A 20 -6.79 -15.90 10.54
N ALA A 21 -5.62 -15.64 11.12
CA ALA A 21 -5.27 -14.30 11.57
C ALA A 21 -5.33 -13.44 10.30
N LEU A 22 -6.32 -12.56 10.22
CA LEU A 22 -6.34 -11.52 9.20
C LEU A 22 -5.11 -10.68 9.46
N ALA A 23 -4.16 -10.78 8.56
CA ALA A 23 -2.94 -10.02 8.64
C ALA A 23 -3.30 -8.53 8.69
N GLU A 24 -2.85 -7.85 9.75
CA GLU A 24 -3.20 -6.45 9.99
C GLU A 24 -2.37 -5.54 9.09
N TYR A 25 -3.04 -4.83 8.19
CA TYR A 25 -2.37 -3.83 7.34
C TYR A 25 -1.89 -2.63 8.18
N PRO A 26 -0.64 -2.15 7.96
CA PRO A 26 0.39 -2.69 7.08
C PRO A 26 1.28 -3.74 7.78
N GLU A 27 1.60 -4.84 7.09
CA GLU A 27 2.53 -5.87 7.59
C GLU A 27 4.00 -5.57 7.27
N ARG A 28 4.25 -4.77 6.25
CA ARG A 28 5.56 -4.45 5.67
C ARG A 28 5.69 -2.95 5.40
N PRO A 29 6.91 -2.43 5.15
CA PRO A 29 7.11 -1.03 4.77
C PRO A 29 6.26 -0.60 3.58
N ILE A 30 5.85 0.66 3.59
CA ILE A 30 5.07 1.29 2.52
C ILE A 30 6.01 2.12 1.65
N ASN A 31 5.98 1.92 0.33
CA ASN A 31 6.74 2.72 -0.62
C ASN A 31 5.97 4.01 -0.95
N MET A 32 6.59 5.15 -0.72
CA MET A 32 6.07 6.46 -1.08
C MET A 32 6.83 7.01 -2.27
N ILE A 33 6.19 7.06 -3.43
CA ILE A 33 6.76 7.62 -4.64
C ILE A 33 6.58 9.14 -4.63
N ILE A 34 7.69 9.86 -4.80
CA ILE A 34 7.74 11.31 -4.91
C ILE A 34 8.02 11.63 -6.38
N PRO A 35 7.07 12.20 -7.15
CA PRO A 35 7.22 12.38 -8.60
C PRO A 35 8.05 13.61 -8.98
N TYR A 36 8.94 14.04 -8.07
CA TYR A 36 9.79 15.23 -8.23
C TYR A 36 11.19 14.98 -7.67
N GLY A 37 12.13 15.84 -8.05
CA GLY A 37 13.54 15.71 -7.67
C GLY A 37 13.77 15.75 -6.15
N ALA A 38 14.78 14.99 -5.73
CA ALA A 38 15.24 14.99 -4.35
C ALA A 38 15.73 16.40 -3.92
N GLY A 39 15.45 16.77 -2.67
CA GLY A 39 15.78 18.10 -2.13
C GLY A 39 14.85 19.22 -2.57
N GLY A 40 13.89 18.96 -3.46
CA GLY A 40 12.85 19.93 -3.84
C GLY A 40 11.74 20.02 -2.77
N ALA A 41 10.89 21.04 -2.89
CA ALA A 41 9.81 21.29 -1.90
C ALA A 41 8.91 20.07 -1.65
N THR A 42 8.59 19.31 -2.69
CA THR A 42 7.78 18.09 -2.56
C THR A 42 8.50 16.98 -1.79
N ASP A 43 9.78 16.80 -2.06
CA ASP A 43 10.61 15.80 -1.40
C ASP A 43 10.79 16.14 0.09
N ILE A 44 11.08 17.40 0.40
CA ILE A 44 11.22 17.88 1.77
C ILE A 44 9.91 17.68 2.52
N SER A 45 8.76 18.08 1.93
CA SER A 45 7.44 17.89 2.56
C SER A 45 7.14 16.42 2.82
N ALA A 46 7.37 15.54 1.84
CA ALA A 46 7.14 14.10 1.98
C ALA A 46 8.00 13.49 3.10
N ARG A 47 9.30 13.86 3.15
CA ARG A 47 10.21 13.36 4.19
C ARG A 47 9.89 13.90 5.58
N THR A 48 9.37 15.12 5.67
CA THR A 48 8.94 15.70 6.96
C THR A 48 7.80 14.90 7.60
N ILE A 49 6.89 14.36 6.80
CA ILE A 49 5.77 13.56 7.32
C ILE A 49 6.09 12.06 7.42
N ALA A 50 7.19 11.60 6.83
CA ALA A 50 7.53 10.18 6.75
C ALA A 50 7.64 9.50 8.12
N GLU A 51 8.33 10.13 9.06
CA GLU A 51 8.54 9.58 10.40
C GLU A 51 7.23 9.57 11.22
N PRO A 52 6.51 10.69 11.39
CA PRO A 52 5.26 10.68 12.15
C PRO A 52 4.20 9.79 11.52
N LEU A 53 4.10 9.75 10.19
CA LEU A 53 3.16 8.86 9.51
C LEU A 53 3.56 7.38 9.69
N GLY A 54 4.85 7.06 9.52
CA GLY A 54 5.37 5.71 9.75
C GLY A 54 5.12 5.22 11.17
N SER A 55 5.29 6.09 12.16
CA SER A 55 4.97 5.79 13.56
C SER A 55 3.48 5.55 13.77
N ALA A 56 2.62 6.34 13.14
CA ALA A 56 1.17 6.21 13.26
C ALA A 56 0.64 4.92 12.63
N VAL A 57 1.20 4.50 11.49
CA VAL A 57 0.79 3.25 10.80
C VAL A 57 1.57 2.01 11.28
N GLY A 58 2.57 2.19 12.14
CA GLY A 58 3.36 1.09 12.72
C GLY A 58 4.39 0.47 11.75
N LYS A 59 4.65 1.09 10.60
CA LYS A 59 5.65 0.63 9.61
C LYS A 59 6.36 1.81 8.96
N PRO A 60 7.65 1.67 8.60
CA PRO A 60 8.39 2.75 7.96
C PRO A 60 7.86 3.05 6.55
N LEU A 61 7.90 4.32 6.16
CA LEU A 61 7.69 4.76 4.79
C LEU A 61 9.05 4.85 4.07
N ILE A 62 9.16 4.18 2.94
CA ILE A 62 10.36 4.21 2.09
C ILE A 62 10.13 5.21 0.98
N MET A 63 10.89 6.31 0.98
CA MET A 63 10.76 7.38 0.00
C MET A 63 11.59 7.11 -1.25
N ALA A 64 10.96 7.19 -2.43
CA ALA A 64 11.63 7.05 -3.73
C ALA A 64 11.25 8.19 -4.66
N ASN A 65 12.24 8.87 -5.22
CA ASN A 65 12.03 9.94 -6.19
C ASN A 65 11.97 9.35 -7.61
N VAL A 66 10.83 9.49 -8.30
CA VAL A 66 10.61 9.06 -9.69
C VAL A 66 10.21 10.28 -10.51
N THR A 67 11.18 10.93 -11.10
CA THR A 67 11.03 12.22 -11.78
C THR A 67 10.67 12.09 -13.25
N GLY A 68 10.15 13.15 -13.84
CA GLY A 68 9.94 13.29 -15.28
C GLY A 68 8.57 13.83 -15.65
N ALA A 69 8.52 14.52 -16.80
CA ALA A 69 7.30 15.04 -17.43
C ALA A 69 6.37 15.85 -16.49
N GLY A 70 6.97 16.63 -15.56
CA GLY A 70 6.17 17.41 -14.59
C GLY A 70 5.45 16.55 -13.55
N GLY A 71 6.03 15.41 -13.20
CA GLY A 71 5.45 14.43 -12.24
C GLY A 71 4.66 13.30 -12.88
N ALA A 72 4.45 13.32 -14.19
CA ALA A 72 3.65 12.27 -14.85
C ALA A 72 4.33 10.89 -14.76
N THR A 73 5.66 10.83 -14.88
CA THR A 73 6.40 9.55 -14.82
C THR A 73 6.19 8.84 -13.49
N GLY A 74 6.32 9.56 -12.37
CA GLY A 74 6.08 9.00 -11.04
C GLY A 74 4.60 8.63 -10.82
N SER A 75 3.67 9.41 -11.35
CA SER A 75 2.24 9.11 -11.30
C SER A 75 1.90 7.80 -12.01
N VAL A 76 2.43 7.60 -13.23
CA VAL A 76 2.25 6.34 -13.99
C VAL A 76 2.87 5.14 -13.25
N ALA A 77 4.02 5.33 -12.60
CA ALA A 77 4.64 4.25 -11.83
C ALA A 77 3.70 3.74 -10.72
N VAL A 78 2.99 4.65 -10.06
CA VAL A 78 2.03 4.28 -9.01
C VAL A 78 0.72 3.74 -9.61
N GLN A 79 0.21 4.32 -10.70
CA GLN A 79 -0.95 3.82 -11.41
C GLN A 79 -0.79 2.33 -11.79
N ASN A 80 0.42 1.94 -12.23
CA ASN A 80 0.72 0.56 -12.63
C ASN A 80 1.06 -0.36 -11.44
N ALA A 81 1.16 0.15 -10.23
CA ALA A 81 1.42 -0.65 -9.04
C ALA A 81 0.16 -1.40 -8.59
N LYS A 82 0.35 -2.39 -7.72
CA LYS A 82 -0.79 -3.06 -7.10
C LYS A 82 -1.56 -2.10 -6.20
N GLY A 83 -2.89 -2.13 -6.26
CA GLY A 83 -3.78 -1.32 -5.42
C GLY A 83 -3.94 -1.89 -4.00
N ASP A 84 -2.86 -2.39 -3.41
CA ASP A 84 -2.84 -3.04 -2.08
C ASP A 84 -2.44 -2.09 -0.94
N GLY A 85 -2.24 -0.80 -1.23
CA GLY A 85 -1.85 0.22 -0.27
C GLY A 85 -0.36 0.28 0.06
N TYR A 86 0.48 -0.59 -0.52
CA TYR A 86 1.93 -0.60 -0.25
C TYR A 86 2.76 0.24 -1.21
N THR A 87 2.14 0.81 -2.24
CA THR A 87 2.77 1.80 -3.12
C THR A 87 1.86 3.01 -3.21
N MET A 88 2.33 4.12 -2.68
CA MET A 88 1.59 5.37 -2.59
C MET A 88 2.30 6.47 -3.37
N LEU A 89 1.55 7.47 -3.81
CA LEU A 89 2.07 8.66 -4.48
C LEU A 89 1.94 9.87 -3.56
N PHE A 90 3.04 10.58 -3.35
CA PHE A 90 2.98 11.91 -2.77
C PHE A 90 2.70 12.93 -3.86
N ALA A 91 1.43 13.02 -4.26
CA ALA A 91 0.97 13.90 -5.32
C ALA A 91 1.03 15.39 -4.92
N ARG A 92 1.03 16.26 -5.92
CA ARG A 92 0.88 17.70 -5.72
C ARG A 92 0.09 18.31 -6.88
N VAL A 93 -0.26 19.60 -6.71
CA VAL A 93 -1.01 20.41 -7.70
C VAL A 93 -0.45 20.25 -9.13
N GLY A 94 0.89 20.24 -9.32
CA GLY A 94 1.50 20.10 -10.64
C GLY A 94 1.10 18.82 -11.37
N SER A 95 1.18 17.67 -10.71
CA SER A 95 0.87 16.38 -11.32
C SER A 95 -0.64 16.09 -11.40
N HIS A 96 -1.42 16.53 -10.40
CA HIS A 96 -2.83 16.12 -10.26
C HIS A 96 -3.86 17.24 -10.46
N SER A 97 -3.42 18.44 -10.82
CA SER A 97 -4.33 19.53 -11.20
C SER A 97 -3.85 20.25 -12.47
N VAL A 98 -2.60 20.72 -12.48
CA VAL A 98 -2.07 21.51 -13.62
C VAL A 98 -1.87 20.62 -14.85
N ASN A 99 -1.24 19.45 -14.71
CA ASN A 99 -1.05 18.54 -15.84
C ASN A 99 -2.38 18.10 -16.48
N PRO A 100 -3.40 17.64 -15.73
CA PRO A 100 -4.71 17.33 -16.31
C PRO A 100 -5.39 18.50 -17.00
N ALA A 101 -5.22 19.72 -16.48
CA ALA A 101 -5.83 20.93 -17.06
C ALA A 101 -5.11 21.42 -18.33
N MET A 102 -3.79 21.22 -18.44
CA MET A 102 -2.96 21.80 -19.52
C MET A 102 -2.60 20.82 -20.63
N LYS A 103 -2.64 19.53 -20.38
CA LYS A 103 -2.22 18.50 -21.34
C LYS A 103 -3.42 17.77 -21.90
N ALA A 104 -3.60 17.88 -23.22
CA ALA A 104 -4.67 17.20 -23.94
C ALA A 104 -4.57 15.66 -23.84
N THR A 105 -3.36 15.12 -23.66
CA THR A 105 -3.10 13.71 -23.49
C THR A 105 -2.20 13.47 -22.29
N LEU A 106 -2.73 12.83 -21.26
CA LEU A 106 -1.98 12.29 -20.13
C LEU A 106 -2.11 10.78 -20.12
N PRO A 107 -1.07 10.05 -19.69
CA PRO A 107 -1.14 8.59 -19.58
C PRO A 107 -1.89 8.12 -18.33
N TYR A 108 -2.51 9.02 -17.56
CA TYR A 108 -3.32 8.73 -16.39
C TYR A 108 -4.45 9.75 -16.23
N THR A 109 -5.46 9.36 -15.49
CA THR A 109 -6.57 10.22 -15.02
C THR A 109 -6.60 10.27 -13.49
N LEU A 110 -7.36 11.17 -12.90
CA LEU A 110 -7.51 11.21 -11.43
C LEU A 110 -8.26 9.99 -10.90
N ASP A 111 -9.13 9.40 -11.71
CA ASP A 111 -9.91 8.22 -11.34
C ASP A 111 -9.07 6.94 -11.24
N ASP A 112 -7.84 6.96 -11.77
CA ASP A 112 -6.88 5.86 -11.63
C ASP A 112 -6.29 5.76 -10.22
N PHE A 113 -6.52 6.76 -9.35
CA PHE A 113 -5.96 6.83 -8.01
C PHE A 113 -7.05 6.84 -6.94
N ARG A 114 -6.76 6.17 -5.84
CA ARG A 114 -7.53 6.31 -4.62
C ARG A 114 -6.83 7.31 -3.71
N PHE A 115 -7.49 8.42 -3.44
CA PHE A 115 -6.98 9.43 -2.51
C PHE A 115 -7.22 9.02 -1.05
N VAL A 116 -6.25 9.29 -0.18
CA VAL A 116 -6.26 8.99 1.25
C VAL A 116 -5.90 10.23 2.06
#